data_6cb31bb09e50253062ae07af3784267f
#
_entry.id   6cb31bb09e50253062ae07af3784267f
#
_cell.length_a   1.000
_cell.length_b   1.000
_cell.length_c   1.000
_cell.angle_alpha   90.00
_cell.angle_beta   90.00
_cell.angle_gamma   90.00
#
_symmetry.space_group_name_H-M   'P 1'
#
loop_
_entity.id
_entity.type
_entity.pdbx_description
1 polymer ?
#
loop_
_entity_poly.entity_id
_entity_poly.type
_entity_poly.pdbx_seq_one_letter_code
_entity_poly.pdbx_strand_id
1 'polypeptide(L)'
;RDRSVSRGLGDVYKRQPVIVIGEAFRTYIIVQQGESIFLVDKHAAHERMLFNELVKNDTKRSTQMLLTPITVTLSKEEYSAVLDNLDMLMQAGFAVEDFGYSVVIVRECPMEISADEVPDVVAELAGYLVENRQKLISEKKEWLFSLMACKAAIKGGMYTTEYERELFIKRLFASPEIRYCPHGRPVMIEITRRELEKNFGRA
;
A
#
# COMPACT_ATOMS: atom_id res chain seq x y z
N ARG A 1 5.78 -50.96 -8.41
CA ARG A 1 5.29 -50.06 -7.34
C ARG A 1 5.39 -48.63 -7.84
N ASP A 2 4.29 -48.17 -8.46
CA ASP A 2 4.11 -46.77 -8.87
C ASP A 2 3.92 -45.90 -7.62
N ARG A 3 4.86 -44.97 -7.44
CA ARG A 3 4.66 -43.82 -6.54
C ARG A 3 4.00 -42.71 -7.35
N SER A 4 2.70 -42.61 -7.31
CA SER A 4 1.97 -41.46 -7.78
C SER A 4 2.35 -40.26 -6.90
N VAL A 5 3.14 -39.33 -7.45
CA VAL A 5 3.42 -38.06 -6.85
C VAL A 5 2.11 -37.26 -6.87
N SER A 6 1.52 -37.03 -5.71
CA SER A 6 0.40 -36.10 -5.52
C SER A 6 0.86 -34.71 -5.97
N ARG A 7 0.54 -34.34 -7.21
CA ARG A 7 0.63 -32.95 -7.67
C ARG A 7 -0.43 -32.16 -6.92
N GLY A 8 0.04 -31.25 -6.05
CA GLY A 8 -0.80 -30.53 -5.12
C GLY A 8 -1.91 -29.75 -5.83
N LEU A 9 -3.09 -29.76 -5.23
CA LEU A 9 -4.29 -28.99 -5.59
C LEU A 9 -4.00 -27.48 -5.84
N GLY A 10 -2.93 -26.93 -5.27
CA GLY A 10 -2.51 -25.53 -5.47
C GLY A 10 -2.09 -25.15 -6.89
N ASP A 11 -1.63 -26.11 -7.72
CA ASP A 11 -1.21 -25.81 -9.11
C ASP A 11 -2.37 -25.80 -10.11
N VAL A 12 -3.48 -26.46 -9.78
CA VAL A 12 -4.69 -26.50 -10.62
C VAL A 12 -5.44 -25.16 -10.52
N TYR A 13 -5.48 -24.52 -9.35
CA TYR A 13 -6.10 -23.21 -9.15
C TYR A 13 -5.40 -22.08 -9.93
N LYS A 14 -4.09 -22.14 -10.06
CA LYS A 14 -3.31 -21.13 -10.81
C LYS A 14 -3.60 -21.07 -12.32
N ARG A 15 -4.32 -22.05 -12.87
CA ARG A 15 -4.65 -22.11 -14.31
C ARG A 15 -6.07 -21.70 -14.66
N GLN A 16 -6.92 -21.43 -13.66
CA GLN A 16 -8.31 -21.05 -13.92
C GLN A 16 -8.39 -19.56 -14.23
N PRO A 17 -9.23 -19.14 -15.20
CA PRO A 17 -9.39 -17.73 -15.53
C PRO A 17 -9.93 -16.98 -14.31
N VAL A 18 -9.39 -15.79 -14.12
CA VAL A 18 -9.87 -14.83 -13.12
C VAL A 18 -10.85 -13.91 -13.82
N ILE A 19 -12.08 -13.85 -13.35
CA ILE A 19 -13.17 -13.10 -13.95
C ILE A 19 -13.62 -12.01 -12.96
N VAL A 20 -13.53 -10.75 -13.36
CA VAL A 20 -14.11 -9.64 -12.60
C VAL A 20 -15.61 -9.60 -12.86
N ILE A 21 -16.42 -9.87 -11.82
CA ILE A 21 -17.89 -9.84 -11.91
C ILE A 21 -18.42 -8.41 -11.82
N GLY A 22 -17.80 -7.58 -10.98
CA GLY A 22 -18.22 -6.21 -10.75
C GLY A 22 -17.62 -5.59 -9.51
N GLU A 23 -18.22 -4.51 -9.04
CA GLU A 23 -17.79 -3.75 -7.87
C GLU A 23 -19.00 -3.45 -6.97
N ALA A 24 -18.83 -3.65 -5.68
CA ALA A 24 -19.81 -3.30 -4.66
C ALA A 24 -19.32 -2.09 -3.84
N PHE A 25 -20.24 -1.13 -3.59
CA PHE A 25 -20.02 0.05 -2.76
C PHE A 25 -18.82 0.93 -3.19
N ARG A 26 -18.38 0.81 -4.46
CA ARG A 26 -17.15 1.46 -4.96
C ARG A 26 -15.90 1.16 -4.09
N THR A 27 -15.91 0.05 -3.39
CA THR A 27 -14.89 -0.34 -2.41
C THR A 27 -14.42 -1.77 -2.65
N TYR A 28 -15.32 -2.68 -2.93
CA TYR A 28 -15.02 -4.11 -3.05
C TYR A 28 -15.17 -4.60 -4.49
N ILE A 29 -14.09 -5.15 -5.05
CA ILE A 29 -14.15 -5.80 -6.36
C ILE A 29 -14.55 -7.27 -6.14
N ILE A 30 -15.57 -7.71 -6.89
CA ILE A 30 -16.08 -9.09 -6.85
C ILE A 30 -15.43 -9.86 -7.98
N VAL A 31 -14.73 -10.93 -7.63
CA VAL A 31 -13.94 -11.73 -8.57
C VAL A 31 -14.34 -13.20 -8.44
N GLN A 32 -14.49 -13.89 -9.57
CA GLN A 32 -14.64 -15.35 -9.61
C GLN A 32 -13.36 -15.99 -10.12
N GLN A 33 -12.92 -17.05 -9.45
CA GLN A 33 -11.89 -17.95 -9.92
C GLN A 33 -12.27 -19.39 -9.55
N GLY A 34 -12.52 -20.22 -10.56
CA GLY A 34 -12.99 -21.59 -10.34
C GLY A 34 -14.29 -21.67 -9.57
N GLU A 35 -14.28 -22.42 -8.48
CA GLU A 35 -15.43 -22.64 -7.59
C GLU A 35 -15.45 -21.66 -6.40
N SER A 36 -14.74 -20.54 -6.50
CA SER A 36 -14.65 -19.53 -5.44
C SER A 36 -15.00 -18.14 -5.93
N ILE A 37 -15.60 -17.34 -5.07
CA ILE A 37 -15.78 -15.90 -5.22
C ILE A 37 -14.86 -15.21 -4.22
N PHE A 38 -14.16 -14.19 -4.68
CA PHE A 38 -13.32 -13.33 -3.84
C PHE A 38 -13.93 -11.95 -3.76
N LEU A 39 -14.06 -11.43 -2.55
CA LEU A 39 -14.33 -10.01 -2.30
C LEU A 39 -13.01 -9.34 -1.98
N VAL A 40 -12.53 -8.50 -2.88
CA VAL A 40 -11.25 -7.82 -2.78
C VAL A 40 -11.47 -6.39 -2.32
N ASP A 41 -10.90 -6.02 -1.16
CA ASP A 41 -10.85 -4.64 -0.70
C ASP A 41 -9.83 -3.87 -1.57
N LYS A 42 -10.36 -3.01 -2.44
CA LYS A 42 -9.59 -2.23 -3.40
C LYS A 42 -8.53 -1.35 -2.74
N HIS A 43 -8.87 -0.73 -1.61
CA HIS A 43 -7.97 0.12 -0.86
C HIS A 43 -6.84 -0.69 -0.21
N ALA A 44 -7.20 -1.72 0.58
CA ALA A 44 -6.22 -2.56 1.27
C ALA A 44 -5.28 -3.28 0.30
N ALA A 45 -5.79 -3.71 -0.85
CA ALA A 45 -4.99 -4.34 -1.91
C ALA A 45 -4.01 -3.34 -2.54
N HIS A 46 -4.48 -2.14 -2.89
CA HIS A 46 -3.64 -1.12 -3.51
C HIS A 46 -2.54 -0.64 -2.57
N GLU A 47 -2.89 -0.39 -1.31
CA GLU A 47 -1.93 -0.04 -0.26
C GLU A 47 -0.79 -1.06 -0.16
N ARG A 48 -1.11 -2.37 -0.12
CA ARG A 48 -0.07 -3.42 -0.07
C ARG A 48 0.76 -3.48 -1.35
N MET A 49 0.14 -3.33 -2.50
CA MET A 49 0.87 -3.33 -3.79
C MET A 49 1.87 -2.17 -3.85
N LEU A 50 1.42 -0.95 -3.49
CA LEU A 50 2.28 0.24 -3.42
C LEU A 50 3.40 0.06 -2.40
N PHE A 51 3.10 -0.43 -1.19
CA PHE A 51 4.10 -0.71 -0.18
C PHE A 51 5.19 -1.66 -0.70
N ASN A 52 4.79 -2.78 -1.32
CA ASN A 52 5.73 -3.73 -1.88
C ASN A 52 6.59 -3.12 -3.00
N GLU A 53 6.01 -2.24 -3.83
CA GLU A 53 6.75 -1.50 -4.87
C GLU A 53 7.73 -0.51 -4.25
N LEU A 54 7.34 0.21 -3.20
CA LEU A 54 8.19 1.14 -2.47
C LEU A 54 9.38 0.44 -1.82
N VAL A 55 9.17 -0.69 -1.17
CA VAL A 55 10.24 -1.49 -0.56
C VAL A 55 11.18 -2.06 -1.62
N LYS A 56 10.66 -2.57 -2.73
CA LYS A 56 11.45 -3.16 -3.80
C LYS A 56 12.31 -2.13 -4.53
N ASN A 57 11.82 -0.91 -4.71
CA ASN A 57 12.47 0.17 -5.47
C ASN A 57 13.22 1.15 -4.56
N ASP A 58 13.67 0.72 -3.40
CA ASP A 58 14.27 1.56 -2.36
C ASP A 58 15.46 2.40 -2.84
N THR A 59 16.23 1.92 -3.81
CA THR A 59 17.45 2.60 -4.33
C THR A 59 17.21 3.50 -5.54
N LYS A 60 16.03 3.44 -6.19
CA LYS A 60 15.69 4.24 -7.39
C LYS A 60 14.27 4.77 -7.26
N ARG A 61 14.14 5.85 -6.49
CA ARG A 61 12.84 6.48 -6.30
C ARG A 61 12.63 7.62 -7.28
N SER A 62 11.45 7.65 -7.89
CA SER A 62 11.02 8.80 -8.69
C SER A 62 10.54 9.90 -7.74
N THR A 63 11.13 11.07 -7.84
CA THR A 63 10.74 12.26 -7.09
C THR A 63 10.16 13.33 -8.01
N GLN A 64 9.38 14.22 -7.45
CA GLN A 64 8.90 15.42 -8.11
C GLN A 64 9.40 16.66 -7.36
N MET A 65 9.91 17.60 -8.12
CA MET A 65 10.26 18.92 -7.61
C MET A 65 8.97 19.74 -7.40
N LEU A 66 8.83 20.32 -6.22
CA LEU A 66 7.70 21.18 -5.91
C LEU A 66 7.89 22.56 -6.56
N LEU A 67 6.92 23.01 -7.35
CA LEU A 67 6.96 24.33 -8.00
C LEU A 67 7.12 25.45 -6.98
N THR A 68 6.50 25.31 -5.83
CA THR A 68 6.68 26.19 -4.67
C THR A 68 7.11 25.30 -3.51
N PRO A 69 8.29 25.55 -2.91
CA PRO A 69 8.71 24.82 -1.71
C PRO A 69 7.69 24.96 -0.59
N ILE A 70 7.46 23.88 0.14
CA ILE A 70 6.46 23.82 1.20
C ILE A 70 7.15 23.90 2.55
N THR A 71 6.71 24.85 3.40
CA THR A 71 7.20 24.97 4.77
C THR A 71 6.30 24.23 5.73
N VAL A 72 6.89 23.49 6.67
CA VAL A 72 6.19 22.76 7.73
C VAL A 72 6.72 23.24 9.08
N THR A 73 5.82 23.77 9.92
CA THR A 73 6.14 24.16 11.27
C THR A 73 5.95 22.97 12.22
N LEU A 74 6.95 22.67 13.02
CA LEU A 74 7.01 21.52 13.91
C LEU A 74 7.20 21.98 15.37
N SER A 75 6.93 21.11 16.32
CA SER A 75 7.41 21.31 17.70
C SER A 75 8.95 21.23 17.75
N LYS A 76 9.56 21.66 18.82
CA LYS A 76 11.03 21.58 18.97
C LYS A 76 11.54 20.15 18.93
N GLU A 77 10.82 19.22 19.53
CA GLU A 77 11.13 17.80 19.58
C GLU A 77 11.01 17.16 18.19
N GLU A 78 9.95 17.45 17.46
CA GLU A 78 9.70 16.95 16.10
C GLU A 78 10.73 17.52 15.12
N TYR A 79 11.02 18.82 15.22
CA TYR A 79 12.00 19.48 14.37
C TYR A 79 13.40 18.84 14.55
N SER A 80 13.85 18.63 15.80
CA SER A 80 15.12 17.96 16.05
C SER A 80 15.11 16.53 15.49
N ALA A 81 14.00 15.79 15.68
CA ALA A 81 13.89 14.42 15.20
C ALA A 81 13.92 14.33 13.66
N VAL A 82 13.35 15.30 12.95
CA VAL A 82 13.41 15.40 11.48
C VAL A 82 14.84 15.69 11.04
N LEU A 83 15.53 16.67 11.65
CA LEU A 83 16.91 17.02 11.31
C LEU A 83 17.89 15.87 11.53
N ASP A 84 17.68 15.06 12.59
CA ASP A 84 18.48 13.87 12.89
C ASP A 84 18.29 12.74 11.86
N ASN A 85 17.26 12.81 11.00
CA ASN A 85 16.89 11.77 10.03
C ASN A 85 16.84 12.26 8.56
N LEU A 86 17.48 13.39 8.23
CA LEU A 86 17.46 13.97 6.88
C LEU A 86 17.97 13.00 5.79
N ASP A 87 19.02 12.22 6.08
CA ASP A 87 19.55 11.23 5.15
C ASP A 87 18.53 10.14 4.82
N MET A 88 17.76 9.69 5.82
CA MET A 88 16.69 8.73 5.62
C MET A 88 15.56 9.33 4.76
N LEU A 89 15.18 10.57 5.02
CA LEU A 89 14.19 11.30 4.23
C LEU A 89 14.63 11.46 2.77
N MET A 90 15.87 11.85 2.55
CA MET A 90 16.45 11.96 1.21
C MET A 90 16.40 10.62 0.47
N GLN A 91 16.78 9.52 1.12
CA GLN A 91 16.66 8.18 0.55
C GLN A 91 15.21 7.78 0.26
N ALA A 92 14.25 8.25 1.07
CA ALA A 92 12.82 8.04 0.84
C ALA A 92 12.22 8.97 -0.24
N GLY A 93 13.02 9.90 -0.79
CA GLY A 93 12.61 10.79 -1.88
C GLY A 93 12.11 12.15 -1.41
N PHE A 94 12.31 12.52 -0.14
CA PHE A 94 11.98 13.85 0.38
C PHE A 94 13.25 14.70 0.49
N ALA A 95 13.34 15.77 -0.28
CA ALA A 95 14.37 16.80 -0.09
C ALA A 95 13.88 17.81 0.96
N VAL A 96 14.28 17.59 2.20
CA VAL A 96 13.94 18.42 3.36
C VAL A 96 15.17 19.19 3.80
N GLU A 97 15.02 20.50 4.03
CA GLU A 97 16.09 21.37 4.50
C GLU A 97 15.67 22.09 5.78
N ASP A 98 16.65 22.43 6.59
CA ASP A 98 16.48 23.32 7.74
C ASP A 98 16.15 24.75 7.28
N PHE A 99 15.05 25.30 7.80
CA PHE A 99 14.67 26.70 7.56
C PHE A 99 14.81 27.58 8.83
N GLY A 100 15.15 26.96 9.96
CA GLY A 100 15.26 27.61 11.26
C GLY A 100 13.92 27.79 11.97
N TYR A 101 13.95 28.19 13.25
CA TYR A 101 12.78 28.50 14.08
C TYR A 101 11.72 27.39 14.11
N SER A 102 12.15 26.13 14.18
CA SER A 102 11.28 24.92 14.17
C SER A 102 10.48 24.78 12.86
N VAL A 103 10.99 25.29 11.76
CA VAL A 103 10.42 25.15 10.42
C VAL A 103 11.37 24.38 9.55
N VAL A 104 10.86 23.43 8.81
CA VAL A 104 11.55 22.74 7.72
C VAL A 104 10.93 23.14 6.38
N ILE A 105 11.73 23.12 5.32
CA ILE A 105 11.27 23.39 3.96
C ILE A 105 11.45 22.15 3.10
N VAL A 106 10.40 21.74 2.39
CA VAL A 106 10.39 20.60 1.49
C VAL A 106 10.45 21.10 0.06
N ARG A 107 11.45 20.66 -0.72
CA ARG A 107 11.65 21.04 -2.13
C ARG A 107 11.27 19.95 -3.11
N GLU A 108 11.44 18.68 -2.68
CA GLU A 108 11.05 17.51 -3.48
C GLU A 108 10.30 16.52 -2.60
N CYS A 109 9.38 15.80 -3.21
CA CYS A 109 8.69 14.68 -2.57
C CYS A 109 8.57 13.50 -3.54
N PRO A 110 8.29 12.28 -3.05
CA PRO A 110 8.01 11.14 -3.90
C PRO A 110 6.84 11.41 -4.85
N MET A 111 6.86 10.82 -6.05
CA MET A 111 5.79 10.96 -7.05
C MET A 111 4.42 10.46 -6.56
N GLU A 112 4.43 9.55 -5.58
CA GLU A 112 3.25 8.95 -4.97
C GLU A 112 2.51 9.90 -4.02
N ILE A 113 3.16 10.99 -3.58
CA ILE A 113 2.60 11.96 -2.62
C ILE A 113 2.23 13.24 -3.37
N SER A 114 0.99 13.67 -3.26
CA SER A 114 0.56 14.95 -3.81
C SER A 114 1.08 16.13 -2.97
N ALA A 115 1.31 17.28 -3.62
CA ALA A 115 1.92 18.44 -2.96
C ALA A 115 1.10 18.92 -1.73
N ASP A 116 -0.22 18.82 -1.80
CA ASP A 116 -1.14 19.19 -0.70
C ASP A 116 -1.07 18.23 0.48
N GLU A 117 -0.62 16.99 0.29
CA GLU A 117 -0.44 16.01 1.37
C GLU A 117 0.93 16.10 2.06
N VAL A 118 1.91 16.80 1.46
CA VAL A 118 3.28 16.90 2.00
C VAL A 118 3.33 17.40 3.45
N PRO A 119 2.60 18.46 3.85
CA PRO A 119 2.62 18.94 5.24
C PRO A 119 2.17 17.87 6.24
N ASP A 120 1.09 17.17 5.92
CA ASP A 120 0.52 16.13 6.79
C ASP A 120 1.45 14.93 6.90
N VAL A 121 2.06 14.50 5.78
CA VAL A 121 3.03 13.39 5.77
C VAL A 121 4.25 13.73 6.62
N VAL A 122 4.79 14.94 6.48
CA VAL A 122 5.97 15.35 7.24
C VAL A 122 5.66 15.51 8.73
N ALA A 123 4.49 16.06 9.09
CA ALA A 123 4.08 16.20 10.47
C ALA A 123 3.84 14.83 11.14
N GLU A 124 3.15 13.91 10.45
CA GLU A 124 2.89 12.55 10.93
C GLU A 124 4.19 11.76 11.12
N LEU A 125 5.12 11.88 10.16
CA LEU A 125 6.46 11.31 10.28
C LEU A 125 7.24 11.89 11.46
N ALA A 126 7.21 13.21 11.63
CA ALA A 126 7.91 13.89 12.73
C ALA A 126 7.43 13.38 14.10
N GLY A 127 6.12 13.26 14.29
CA GLY A 127 5.54 12.65 15.50
C GLY A 127 6.03 11.21 15.72
N TYR A 128 6.00 10.38 14.66
CA TYR A 128 6.50 9.01 14.74
C TYR A 128 7.99 8.94 15.10
N LEU A 129 8.83 9.82 14.56
CA LEU A 129 10.27 9.86 14.85
C LEU A 129 10.55 10.22 16.33
N VAL A 130 9.75 11.11 16.91
CA VAL A 130 9.85 11.46 18.33
C VAL A 130 9.56 10.25 19.22
N GLU A 131 8.48 9.54 18.95
CA GLU A 131 8.04 8.38 19.72
C GLU A 131 8.97 7.17 19.55
N ASN A 132 9.63 7.06 18.40
CA ASN A 132 10.40 5.88 17.99
C ASN A 132 11.89 6.18 17.78
N ARG A 133 12.49 7.06 18.57
CA ARG A 133 13.90 7.48 18.45
C ARG A 133 14.87 6.30 18.46
N GLN A 134 14.59 5.27 19.26
CA GLN A 134 15.46 4.10 19.46
C GLN A 134 15.37 3.05 18.35
N LYS A 135 14.38 3.14 17.46
CA LYS A 135 14.22 2.18 16.36
C LYS A 135 15.33 2.32 15.32
N LEU A 136 15.63 1.21 14.66
CA LEU A 136 16.56 1.18 13.54
C LEU A 136 16.06 2.05 12.38
N ILE A 137 16.99 2.61 11.60
CA ILE A 137 16.66 3.43 10.43
C ILE A 137 15.81 2.63 9.42
N SER A 138 16.08 1.33 9.25
CA SER A 138 15.29 0.44 8.40
C SER A 138 13.83 0.35 8.84
N GLU A 139 13.55 0.25 10.13
CA GLU A 139 12.19 0.19 10.67
C GLU A 139 11.45 1.53 10.50
N LYS A 140 12.15 2.65 10.70
CA LYS A 140 11.63 4.00 10.47
C LYS A 140 11.26 4.19 9.00
N LYS A 141 12.12 3.72 8.10
CA LYS A 141 11.92 3.79 6.66
C LYS A 141 10.76 2.91 6.19
N GLU A 142 10.65 1.70 6.71
CA GLU A 142 9.53 0.79 6.43
C GLU A 142 8.20 1.40 6.88
N TRP A 143 8.17 2.03 8.04
CA TRP A 143 6.99 2.76 8.51
C TRP A 143 6.63 3.93 7.59
N LEU A 144 7.62 4.72 7.15
CA LEU A 144 7.41 5.82 6.19
C LEU A 144 6.84 5.29 4.87
N PHE A 145 7.31 4.14 4.37
CA PHE A 145 6.75 3.53 3.16
C PHE A 145 5.31 3.07 3.35
N SER A 146 4.96 2.58 4.55
CA SER A 146 3.58 2.26 4.89
C SER A 146 2.69 3.51 4.88
N LEU A 147 3.16 4.61 5.46
CA LEU A 147 2.47 5.90 5.43
C LEU A 147 2.27 6.40 3.99
N MET A 148 3.32 6.39 3.17
CA MET A 148 3.25 6.79 1.77
C MET A 148 2.26 5.94 0.98
N ALA A 149 2.30 4.62 1.14
CA ALA A 149 1.38 3.71 0.48
C ALA A 149 -0.08 3.97 0.89
N CYS A 150 -0.32 4.27 2.16
CA CYS A 150 -1.65 4.62 2.68
C CYS A 150 -2.19 5.92 2.06
N LYS A 151 -1.35 6.96 1.96
CA LYS A 151 -1.75 8.26 1.35
C LYS A 151 -2.01 8.12 -0.15
N ALA A 152 -1.16 7.39 -0.88
CA ALA A 152 -1.25 7.20 -2.32
C ALA A 152 -2.29 6.15 -2.77
N ALA A 153 -2.80 5.32 -1.86
CA ALA A 153 -3.74 4.27 -2.21
C ALA A 153 -5.09 4.83 -2.68
N ILE A 154 -5.73 4.11 -3.61
CA ILE A 154 -7.10 4.41 -4.05
C ILE A 154 -8.01 4.45 -2.82
N LYS A 155 -8.61 5.59 -2.55
CA LYS A 155 -9.52 5.75 -1.40
C LYS A 155 -10.84 5.03 -1.66
N GLY A 156 -11.46 4.51 -0.60
CA GLY A 156 -12.80 3.92 -0.67
C GLY A 156 -13.80 4.92 -1.27
N GLY A 157 -14.70 4.43 -2.13
CA GLY A 157 -15.68 5.28 -2.82
C GLY A 157 -15.19 5.94 -4.11
N MET A 158 -13.91 5.89 -4.45
CA MET A 158 -13.41 6.38 -5.75
C MET A 158 -13.92 5.48 -6.88
N TYR A 159 -14.34 6.14 -7.97
CA TYR A 159 -14.75 5.43 -9.19
C TYR A 159 -13.55 4.81 -9.88
N THR A 160 -13.72 3.59 -10.34
CA THR A 160 -12.78 2.89 -11.22
C THR A 160 -13.52 2.33 -12.42
N THR A 161 -12.92 2.43 -13.60
CA THR A 161 -13.46 1.84 -14.82
C THR A 161 -13.33 0.32 -14.78
N GLU A 162 -14.10 -0.37 -15.65
CA GLU A 162 -14.01 -1.84 -15.76
C GLU A 162 -12.61 -2.29 -16.16
N TYR A 163 -11.99 -1.61 -17.12
CA TYR A 163 -10.62 -1.89 -17.56
C TYR A 163 -9.59 -1.73 -16.43
N GLU A 164 -9.70 -0.67 -15.63
CA GLU A 164 -8.81 -0.46 -14.48
C GLU A 164 -8.98 -1.57 -13.44
N ARG A 165 -10.22 -2.00 -13.17
CA ARG A 165 -10.48 -3.11 -12.23
C ARG A 165 -9.88 -4.43 -12.73
N GLU A 166 -10.03 -4.73 -14.03
CA GLU A 166 -9.44 -5.93 -14.62
C GLU A 166 -7.91 -5.93 -14.52
N LEU A 167 -7.27 -4.81 -14.87
CA LEU A 167 -5.83 -4.66 -14.77
C LEU A 167 -5.35 -4.78 -13.32
N PHE A 168 -6.06 -4.15 -12.40
CA PHE A 168 -5.78 -4.21 -10.98
C PHE A 168 -5.85 -5.65 -10.43
N ILE A 169 -6.92 -6.36 -10.73
CA ILE A 169 -7.11 -7.76 -10.30
C ILE A 169 -6.07 -8.68 -10.94
N LYS A 170 -5.74 -8.47 -12.21
CA LYS A 170 -4.67 -9.24 -12.88
C LYS A 170 -3.32 -9.07 -12.17
N ARG A 171 -2.96 -7.84 -11.77
CA ARG A 171 -1.74 -7.58 -11.00
C ARG A 171 -1.78 -8.22 -9.62
N LEU A 172 -2.90 -8.08 -8.90
CA LEU A 172 -3.08 -8.65 -7.56
C LEU A 172 -2.95 -10.18 -7.58
N PHE A 173 -3.63 -10.86 -8.49
CA PHE A 173 -3.60 -12.32 -8.58
C PHE A 173 -2.27 -12.88 -9.14
N ALA A 174 -1.45 -12.02 -9.76
CA ALA A 174 -0.06 -12.36 -10.11
C ALA A 174 0.88 -12.31 -8.89
N SER A 175 0.43 -11.76 -7.76
CA SER A 175 1.20 -11.59 -6.51
C SER A 175 0.55 -12.36 -5.34
N PRO A 176 0.63 -13.70 -5.32
CA PRO A 176 -0.08 -14.55 -4.36
C PRO A 176 0.38 -14.36 -2.90
N GLU A 177 1.51 -13.70 -2.69
CA GLU A 177 2.02 -13.30 -1.39
C GLU A 177 1.20 -12.18 -0.74
N ILE A 178 0.41 -11.43 -1.52
CA ILE A 178 -0.41 -10.33 -1.03
C ILE A 178 -1.69 -10.89 -0.40
N ARG A 179 -1.68 -11.01 0.94
CA ARG A 179 -2.83 -11.47 1.72
C ARG A 179 -3.36 -10.44 2.70
N TYR A 180 -2.48 -9.56 3.19
CA TYR A 180 -2.78 -8.53 4.18
C TYR A 180 -2.20 -7.19 3.76
N CYS A 181 -2.88 -6.10 4.10
CA CYS A 181 -2.32 -4.75 3.94
C CYS A 181 -1.18 -4.52 4.96
N PRO A 182 -0.38 -3.45 4.84
CA PRO A 182 0.68 -3.15 5.81
C PRO A 182 0.19 -3.03 7.25
N HIS A 183 -1.09 -2.69 7.46
CA HIS A 183 -1.73 -2.57 8.77
C HIS A 183 -2.39 -3.87 9.26
N GLY A 184 -2.17 -5.01 8.58
CA GLY A 184 -2.67 -6.33 8.98
C GLY A 184 -4.14 -6.63 8.63
N ARG A 185 -4.84 -5.77 7.88
CA ARG A 185 -6.19 -6.06 7.39
C ARG A 185 -6.14 -7.02 6.20
N PRO A 186 -7.04 -8.02 6.11
CA PRO A 186 -7.08 -8.91 4.96
C PRO A 186 -7.39 -8.11 3.68
N VAL A 187 -6.66 -8.41 2.60
CA VAL A 187 -6.83 -7.79 1.29
C VAL A 187 -8.03 -8.38 0.55
N MET A 188 -8.32 -9.64 0.79
CA MET A 188 -9.46 -10.34 0.18
C MET A 188 -10.02 -11.40 1.11
N ILE A 189 -11.30 -11.70 0.95
CA ILE A 189 -11.99 -12.84 1.56
C ILE A 189 -12.50 -13.75 0.45
N GLU A 190 -12.37 -15.06 0.67
CA GLU A 190 -12.84 -16.10 -0.23
C GLU A 190 -14.17 -16.67 0.29
N ILE A 191 -15.10 -16.92 -0.62
CA ILE A 191 -16.36 -17.62 -0.39
C ILE A 191 -16.43 -18.74 -1.41
N THR A 192 -16.35 -19.97 -0.95
CA THR A 192 -16.45 -21.13 -1.84
C THR A 192 -17.91 -21.38 -2.28
N ARG A 193 -18.07 -21.99 -3.45
CA ARG A 193 -19.39 -22.41 -3.95
C ARG A 193 -20.13 -23.28 -2.93
N ARG A 194 -19.43 -24.19 -2.27
CA ARG A 194 -20.00 -25.05 -1.24
C ARG A 194 -20.55 -24.26 -0.05
N GLU A 195 -19.85 -23.23 0.40
CA GLU A 195 -20.33 -22.35 1.49
C GLU A 195 -21.57 -21.58 1.05
N LEU A 196 -21.57 -21.06 -0.18
CA LEU A 196 -22.74 -20.41 -0.75
C LEU A 196 -23.96 -21.35 -0.83
N GLU A 197 -23.79 -22.52 -1.40
CA GLU A 197 -24.85 -23.54 -1.53
C GLU A 197 -25.41 -23.95 -0.17
N LYS A 198 -24.53 -24.13 0.82
CA LYS A 198 -24.92 -24.42 2.20
C LYS A 198 -25.78 -23.28 2.80
N ASN A 199 -25.39 -22.02 2.59
CA ASN A 199 -26.14 -20.87 3.10
C ASN A 199 -27.53 -20.75 2.46
N PHE A 200 -27.71 -21.25 1.23
CA PHE A 200 -29.00 -21.31 0.52
C PHE A 200 -29.74 -22.61 0.72
N GLY A 201 -29.28 -23.53 1.62
CA GLY A 201 -29.91 -24.81 1.90
C GLY A 201 -29.88 -25.77 0.71
N ARG A 202 -28.91 -25.66 -0.19
CA ARG A 202 -28.75 -26.50 -1.39
C ARG A 202 -27.70 -27.61 -1.24
N ALA A 203 -27.04 -27.72 -0.09
CA ALA A 203 -26.00 -28.71 0.21
C ALA A 203 -26.53 -29.82 1.12
#